data_8f1e3dc3c2d2b22042c9b031deed59bc
#
_entry.id   8f1e3dc3c2d2b22042c9b031deed59bc
#
_cell.length_a   1.000
_cell.length_b   1.000
_cell.length_c   1.000
_cell.angle_alpha   90.00
_cell.angle_beta   90.00
_cell.angle_gamma   90.00
#
_symmetry.space_group_name_H-M   'P 1'
#
loop_
_entity.id
_entity.type
_entity.pdbx_description
1 polymer ?
#
loop_
_entity_poly.entity_id
_entity_poly.type
_entity_poly.pdbx_seq_one_letter_code
_entity_poly.pdbx_strand_id
1 'polypeptide(L)'
;MDALLKLVFENFFPLFALALIWNVVALAFMLWRRKRRGLVLPKVGDADVVFSERFASGSSDKTWMTRMGGASNCLTVVVTRTHLAITTFFPFTALAGSFDLEHLIPLSDITNVGPKGRVTKVKFRCNDGGRRKVTLRMRNPGEFLRALKGQTNSEQE
;
A
#
# COMPACT_ATOMS: atom_id res chain seq x y z
N MET A 1 3.92 -3.97 -44.34
CA MET A 1 4.42 -3.30 -43.12
C MET A 1 4.25 -1.78 -43.19
N ASP A 2 4.46 -1.19 -44.38
CA ASP A 2 4.41 0.26 -44.62
C ASP A 2 3.03 0.90 -44.44
N ALA A 3 1.94 0.21 -44.81
CA ALA A 3 0.57 0.71 -44.67
C ALA A 3 0.19 0.88 -43.21
N LEU A 4 0.62 0.00 -42.32
CA LEU A 4 0.32 0.05 -40.89
C LEU A 4 1.10 1.16 -40.19
N LEU A 5 2.37 1.36 -40.57
CA LEU A 5 3.19 2.46 -40.10
C LEU A 5 2.61 3.81 -40.53
N LYS A 6 2.19 3.94 -41.79
CA LYS A 6 1.57 5.15 -42.31
C LYS A 6 0.27 5.49 -41.57
N LEU A 7 -0.59 4.50 -41.33
CA LEU A 7 -1.81 4.67 -40.59
C LEU A 7 -1.57 5.15 -39.13
N VAL A 8 -0.53 4.60 -38.48
CA VAL A 8 -0.15 5.01 -37.12
C VAL A 8 0.39 6.44 -37.12
N PHE A 9 1.23 6.82 -38.07
CA PHE A 9 1.79 8.18 -38.14
C PHE A 9 0.74 9.23 -38.49
N GLU A 10 -0.16 8.97 -39.42
CA GLU A 10 -1.24 9.88 -39.80
C GLU A 10 -2.26 10.10 -38.66
N ASN A 11 -2.48 9.07 -37.81
CA ASN A 11 -3.40 9.15 -36.70
C ASN A 11 -2.71 9.32 -35.33
N PHE A 12 -1.40 9.60 -35.30
CA PHE A 12 -0.63 9.65 -34.07
C PHE A 12 -1.22 10.66 -33.05
N PHE A 13 -1.50 11.89 -33.50
CA PHE A 13 -2.05 12.92 -32.61
C PHE A 13 -3.41 12.57 -32.03
N PRO A 14 -4.42 12.15 -32.79
CA PRO A 14 -5.71 11.76 -32.24
C PRO A 14 -5.61 10.51 -31.33
N LEU A 15 -4.79 9.51 -31.67
CA LEU A 15 -4.56 8.35 -30.83
C LEU A 15 -3.86 8.71 -29.51
N PHE A 16 -2.87 9.58 -29.59
CA PHE A 16 -2.17 10.09 -28.40
C PHE A 16 -3.11 10.90 -27.50
N ALA A 17 -3.91 11.79 -28.08
CA ALA A 17 -4.91 12.56 -27.34
C ALA A 17 -5.94 11.65 -26.65
N LEU A 18 -6.45 10.63 -27.36
CA LEU A 18 -7.37 9.64 -26.83
C LEU A 18 -6.75 8.86 -25.64
N ALA A 19 -5.49 8.42 -25.79
CA ALA A 19 -4.75 7.74 -24.73
C ALA A 19 -4.55 8.65 -23.51
N LEU A 20 -4.25 9.93 -23.71
CA LEU A 20 -4.09 10.90 -22.64
C LEU A 20 -5.40 11.13 -21.89
N ILE A 21 -6.50 11.34 -22.62
CA ILE A 21 -7.85 11.49 -22.02
C ILE A 21 -8.20 10.25 -21.21
N TRP A 22 -7.97 9.06 -21.77
CA TRP A 22 -8.22 7.79 -21.08
C TRP A 22 -7.44 7.68 -19.76
N ASN A 23 -6.15 8.06 -19.77
CA ASN A 23 -5.31 8.06 -18.56
C ASN A 23 -5.85 9.04 -17.51
N VAL A 24 -6.27 10.25 -17.91
CA VAL A 24 -6.86 11.25 -17.00
C VAL A 24 -8.18 10.73 -16.39
N VAL A 25 -9.06 10.15 -17.21
CA VAL A 25 -10.33 9.57 -16.75
C VAL A 25 -10.08 8.40 -15.80
N ALA A 26 -9.15 7.51 -16.13
CA ALA A 26 -8.79 6.38 -15.27
C ALA A 26 -8.24 6.87 -13.92
N LEU A 27 -7.35 7.86 -13.94
CA LEU A 27 -6.79 8.46 -12.72
C LEU A 27 -7.89 9.13 -11.87
N ALA A 28 -8.76 9.93 -12.49
CA ALA A 28 -9.87 10.58 -11.80
C ALA A 28 -10.82 9.56 -11.17
N PHE A 29 -11.16 8.48 -11.90
CA PHE A 29 -11.97 7.38 -11.39
C PHE A 29 -11.32 6.67 -10.20
N MET A 30 -10.02 6.41 -10.26
CA MET A 30 -9.27 5.78 -9.18
C MET A 30 -9.24 6.67 -7.93
N LEU A 31 -9.00 7.98 -8.08
CA LEU A 31 -9.03 8.94 -6.98
C LEU A 31 -10.43 9.07 -6.36
N TRP A 32 -11.46 9.10 -7.19
CA TRP A 32 -12.86 9.12 -6.72
C TRP A 32 -13.21 7.86 -5.95
N ARG A 33 -12.84 6.68 -6.45
CA ARG A 33 -13.03 5.40 -5.75
C ARG A 33 -12.29 5.36 -4.42
N ARG A 34 -11.07 5.93 -4.35
CA ARG A 34 -10.31 6.05 -3.10
C ARG A 34 -11.02 6.94 -2.08
N LYS A 35 -11.50 8.11 -2.52
CA LYS A 35 -12.26 9.04 -1.67
C LYS A 35 -13.51 8.39 -1.08
N ARG A 36 -14.20 7.55 -1.85
CA ARG A 36 -15.38 6.81 -1.39
C ARG A 36 -15.08 5.75 -0.33
N ARG A 37 -13.84 5.24 -0.26
CA ARG A 37 -13.45 4.25 0.76
C ARG A 37 -13.29 4.86 2.16
N GLY A 38 -13.26 6.17 2.28
CA GLY A 38 -13.20 6.87 3.57
C GLY A 38 -11.95 6.57 4.42
N LEU A 39 -10.90 5.99 3.82
CA LEU A 39 -9.66 5.68 4.53
C LEU A 39 -8.92 6.98 4.86
N VAL A 40 -9.08 7.44 6.10
CA VAL A 40 -8.26 8.52 6.65
C VAL A 40 -6.97 7.89 7.15
N LEU A 41 -5.92 7.99 6.35
CA LEU A 41 -4.61 7.46 6.72
C LEU A 41 -3.84 8.52 7.52
N PRO A 42 -3.20 8.13 8.64
CA PRO A 42 -2.38 9.03 9.43
C PRO A 42 -1.23 9.57 8.58
N LYS A 43 -0.94 10.85 8.75
CA LYS A 43 0.18 11.49 8.06
C LYS A 43 1.45 11.30 8.86
N VAL A 44 2.58 11.18 8.15
CA VAL A 44 3.89 11.22 8.79
C VAL A 44 4.08 12.58 9.45
N GLY A 45 4.20 12.60 10.77
CA GLY A 45 4.30 13.84 11.56
C GLY A 45 3.08 14.15 12.43
N ASP A 46 2.01 13.37 12.36
CA ASP A 46 0.91 13.47 13.31
C ASP A 46 1.41 13.12 14.73
N ALA A 47 0.85 13.76 15.76
CA ALA A 47 1.28 13.63 17.16
C ALA A 47 1.22 12.18 17.69
N ASP A 48 0.37 11.33 17.11
CA ASP A 48 0.17 9.95 17.54
C ASP A 48 1.11 8.95 16.84
N VAL A 49 1.99 9.42 15.97
CA VAL A 49 2.92 8.56 15.21
C VAL A 49 4.10 8.18 16.11
N VAL A 50 4.25 6.88 16.35
CA VAL A 50 5.34 6.30 17.14
C VAL A 50 6.51 5.86 16.23
N PHE A 51 6.18 5.42 15.02
CA PHE A 51 7.17 5.00 14.02
C PHE A 51 6.67 5.35 12.62
N SER A 52 7.59 5.80 11.79
CA SER A 52 7.29 6.01 10.37
C SER A 52 8.51 5.69 9.51
N GLU A 53 8.28 4.95 8.43
CA GLU A 53 9.31 4.68 7.42
C GLU A 53 8.72 4.85 6.03
N ARG A 54 9.41 5.66 5.22
CA ARG A 54 9.11 5.84 3.78
C ARG A 54 9.99 4.94 2.94
N PHE A 55 9.54 4.66 1.73
CA PHE A 55 10.25 3.81 0.76
C PHE A 55 10.43 2.36 1.22
N ALA A 56 9.54 1.86 2.03
CA ALA A 56 9.45 0.44 2.31
C ALA A 56 8.98 -0.33 1.06
N SER A 57 9.31 -1.62 1.05
CA SER A 57 8.81 -2.56 0.04
C SER A 57 7.88 -3.56 0.69
N GLY A 58 6.92 -4.09 -0.04
CA GLY A 58 6.03 -5.09 0.54
C GLY A 58 5.18 -5.82 -0.47
N SER A 59 4.56 -6.91 -0.02
CA SER A 59 3.61 -7.70 -0.79
C SER A 59 2.49 -8.21 0.10
N SER A 60 1.28 -8.29 -0.45
CA SER A 60 0.12 -8.92 0.18
C SER A 60 -0.03 -10.35 -0.33
N ASP A 61 -0.60 -11.25 0.49
CA ASP A 61 -0.88 -12.63 0.10
C ASP A 61 -2.33 -12.90 -0.31
N LYS A 62 -3.10 -11.84 -0.57
CA LYS A 62 -4.53 -11.92 -0.92
C LYS A 62 -4.78 -12.74 -2.18
N THR A 63 -3.99 -12.51 -3.22
CA THR A 63 -4.08 -13.23 -4.49
C THR A 63 -2.68 -13.61 -4.98
N TRP A 64 -2.61 -14.53 -5.95
CA TRP A 64 -1.32 -14.88 -6.56
C TRP A 64 -0.67 -13.67 -7.25
N MET A 65 -1.46 -12.78 -7.88
CA MET A 65 -0.98 -11.55 -8.50
C MET A 65 -0.39 -10.59 -7.47
N THR A 66 -1.05 -10.40 -6.31
CA THR A 66 -0.53 -9.54 -5.24
C THR A 66 0.68 -10.14 -4.55
N ARG A 67 0.84 -11.46 -4.60
CA ARG A 67 2.02 -12.16 -4.10
C ARG A 67 3.23 -12.00 -5.02
N MET A 68 3.01 -11.97 -6.34
CA MET A 68 4.07 -11.76 -7.35
C MET A 68 4.37 -10.28 -7.59
N GLY A 69 3.34 -9.43 -7.52
CA GLY A 69 3.42 -7.99 -7.74
C GLY A 69 3.61 -7.21 -6.44
N GLY A 70 4.78 -7.36 -5.80
CA GLY A 70 5.13 -6.55 -4.64
C GLY A 70 5.40 -5.09 -5.00
N ALA A 71 5.13 -4.19 -4.05
CA ALA A 71 5.55 -2.80 -4.15
C ALA A 71 7.02 -2.67 -3.74
N SER A 72 7.85 -2.12 -4.61
CA SER A 72 9.27 -1.90 -4.33
C SER A 72 9.53 -0.42 -4.08
N ASN A 73 10.02 -0.08 -2.89
CA ASN A 73 10.40 1.27 -2.48
C ASN A 73 9.29 2.34 -2.64
N CYS A 74 8.03 1.96 -2.61
CA CYS A 74 6.90 2.90 -2.77
C CYS A 74 5.88 2.85 -1.63
N LEU A 75 6.16 2.08 -0.57
CA LEU A 75 5.31 2.02 0.61
C LEU A 75 5.79 3.00 1.67
N THR A 76 4.83 3.58 2.36
CA THR A 76 5.01 4.27 3.63
C THR A 76 4.35 3.45 4.72
N VAL A 77 5.11 3.10 5.74
CA VAL A 77 4.63 2.34 6.90
C VAL A 77 4.62 3.31 8.07
N VAL A 78 3.48 3.43 8.73
CA VAL A 78 3.29 4.30 9.89
C VAL A 78 2.66 3.48 11.01
N VAL A 79 3.25 3.51 12.19
CA VAL A 79 2.67 2.96 13.41
C VAL A 79 2.22 4.13 14.29
N THR A 80 0.94 4.15 14.59
CA THR A 80 0.37 5.05 15.60
C THR A 80 0.14 4.27 16.90
N ARG A 81 -0.38 4.94 17.91
CA ARG A 81 -0.73 4.29 19.17
C ARG A 81 -1.84 3.24 19.03
N THR A 82 -2.69 3.35 18.03
CA THR A 82 -3.87 2.51 17.85
C THR A 82 -3.88 1.70 16.55
N HIS A 83 -3.12 2.10 15.55
CA HIS A 83 -3.18 1.51 14.20
C HIS A 83 -1.81 1.35 13.58
N LEU A 84 -1.69 0.32 12.75
CA LEU A 84 -0.65 0.18 11.73
C LEU A 84 -1.22 0.61 10.38
N ALA A 85 -0.69 1.67 9.80
CA ALA A 85 -1.05 2.14 8.47
C ALA A 85 0.05 1.77 7.47
N ILE A 86 -0.35 1.15 6.37
CA ILE A 86 0.50 0.86 5.22
C ILE A 86 -0.14 1.58 4.05
N THR A 87 0.60 2.45 3.40
CA THR A 87 0.11 3.26 2.27
C THR A 87 1.18 3.40 1.20
N THR A 88 0.78 3.83 0.03
CA THR A 88 1.69 4.18 -1.05
C THR A 88 1.67 5.68 -1.27
N PHE A 89 2.75 6.25 -1.78
CA PHE A 89 2.77 7.66 -2.15
C PHE A 89 2.24 7.87 -3.59
N PHE A 90 1.73 9.07 -3.84
CA PHE A 90 1.35 9.47 -5.20
C PHE A 90 2.58 9.42 -6.15
N PRO A 91 2.48 8.89 -7.39
CA PRO A 91 1.26 8.50 -8.11
C PRO A 91 0.81 7.04 -7.92
N PHE A 92 1.53 6.23 -7.16
CA PHE A 92 1.27 4.79 -7.00
C PHE A 92 0.01 4.46 -6.17
N THR A 93 -0.54 5.45 -5.47
CA THR A 93 -1.78 5.29 -4.69
C THR A 93 -2.96 4.81 -5.53
N ALA A 94 -3.00 5.16 -6.82
CA ALA A 94 -4.03 4.71 -7.73
C ALA A 94 -3.97 3.19 -7.99
N LEU A 95 -2.76 2.64 -8.05
CA LEU A 95 -2.50 1.22 -8.26
C LEU A 95 -2.56 0.41 -6.95
N ALA A 96 -2.31 1.05 -5.82
CA ALA A 96 -2.23 0.40 -4.51
C ALA A 96 -3.49 -0.38 -4.15
N GLY A 97 -4.66 0.14 -4.51
CA GLY A 97 -5.94 -0.53 -4.30
C GLY A 97 -6.09 -1.83 -5.09
N SER A 98 -5.45 -1.94 -6.25
CA SER A 98 -5.46 -3.15 -7.08
C SER A 98 -4.50 -4.22 -6.53
N PHE A 99 -3.42 -3.79 -5.87
CA PHE A 99 -2.41 -4.69 -5.28
C PHE A 99 -2.63 -4.97 -3.79
N ASP A 100 -3.76 -4.49 -3.21
CA ASP A 100 -4.07 -4.66 -1.79
C ASP A 100 -2.92 -4.21 -0.86
N LEU A 101 -2.36 -3.04 -1.14
CA LEU A 101 -1.21 -2.48 -0.45
C LEU A 101 -1.56 -1.29 0.46
N GLU A 102 -2.84 -0.90 0.50
CA GLU A 102 -3.34 0.10 1.44
C GLU A 102 -4.10 -0.59 2.56
N HIS A 103 -3.53 -0.55 3.75
CA HIS A 103 -4.11 -1.12 4.96
C HIS A 103 -4.08 -0.12 6.10
N LEU A 104 -5.20 -0.02 6.80
CA LEU A 104 -5.29 0.59 8.13
C LEU A 104 -5.73 -0.52 9.08
N ILE A 105 -4.78 -1.03 9.86
CA ILE A 105 -4.95 -2.23 10.68
C ILE A 105 -4.95 -1.79 12.14
N PRO A 106 -6.04 -1.96 12.90
CA PRO A 106 -6.03 -1.79 14.35
C PRO A 106 -4.95 -2.70 14.96
N LEU A 107 -4.23 -2.21 15.96
CA LEU A 107 -3.17 -3.00 16.61
C LEU A 107 -3.75 -4.25 17.30
N SER A 108 -4.99 -4.16 17.81
CA SER A 108 -5.75 -5.28 18.37
C SER A 108 -5.98 -6.43 17.38
N ASP A 109 -6.03 -6.13 16.09
CA ASP A 109 -6.26 -7.14 15.05
C ASP A 109 -4.96 -7.81 14.58
N ILE A 110 -3.81 -7.33 15.03
CA ILE A 110 -2.52 -7.93 14.70
C ILE A 110 -2.33 -9.20 15.53
N THR A 111 -2.34 -10.34 14.87
CA THR A 111 -2.24 -11.65 15.52
C THR A 111 -0.80 -12.15 15.68
N ASN A 112 0.09 -11.75 14.78
CA ASN A 112 1.49 -12.15 14.85
C ASN A 112 2.37 -11.21 14.05
N VAL A 113 3.49 -10.83 14.62
CA VAL A 113 4.53 -10.05 13.94
C VAL A 113 5.88 -10.70 14.22
N GLY A 114 6.64 -10.96 13.18
CA GLY A 114 7.95 -11.57 13.35
C GLY A 114 8.88 -11.36 12.15
N PRO A 115 10.18 -11.32 12.41
CA PRO A 115 11.17 -11.28 11.34
C PRO A 115 11.23 -12.63 10.63
N LYS A 116 11.41 -12.62 9.31
CA LYS A 116 11.75 -13.79 8.51
C LYS A 116 12.88 -13.41 7.55
N GLY A 117 14.11 -13.61 7.98
CA GLY A 117 15.28 -13.16 7.24
C GLY A 117 15.30 -11.63 7.11
N ARG A 118 15.35 -11.11 5.87
CA ARG A 118 15.39 -9.67 5.57
C ARG A 118 14.03 -8.98 5.52
N VAL A 119 12.96 -9.69 5.87
CA VAL A 119 11.59 -9.17 5.80
C VAL A 119 10.86 -9.37 7.12
N THR A 120 9.90 -8.50 7.40
CA THR A 120 9.00 -8.62 8.54
C THR A 120 7.64 -9.05 8.05
N LYS A 121 7.09 -10.09 8.64
CA LYS A 121 5.74 -10.58 8.35
C LYS A 121 4.78 -10.10 9.42
N VAL A 122 3.71 -9.46 8.97
CA VAL A 122 2.59 -9.02 9.82
C VAL A 122 1.38 -9.86 9.43
N LYS A 123 0.84 -10.60 10.39
CA LYS A 123 -0.42 -11.34 10.25
C LYS A 123 -1.49 -10.62 11.04
N PHE A 124 -2.64 -10.41 10.42
CA PHE A 124 -3.74 -9.68 11.03
C PHE A 124 -5.09 -10.26 10.61
N ARG A 125 -6.11 -9.94 11.41
CA ARG A 125 -7.50 -10.28 11.14
C ARG A 125 -8.13 -9.14 10.34
N CYS A 126 -8.90 -9.47 9.29
CA CYS A 126 -9.69 -8.50 8.55
C CYS A 126 -11.12 -8.43 9.09
N ASN A 127 -11.82 -7.34 8.80
CA ASN A 127 -13.22 -7.14 9.16
C ASN A 127 -14.17 -8.20 8.54
N ASP A 128 -13.72 -8.89 7.49
CA ASP A 128 -14.43 -10.02 6.87
C ASP A 128 -14.22 -11.36 7.62
N GLY A 129 -13.52 -11.35 8.77
CA GLY A 129 -13.17 -12.53 9.55
C GLY A 129 -11.98 -13.32 8.99
N GLY A 130 -11.49 -12.96 7.81
CA GLY A 130 -10.34 -13.59 7.17
C GLY A 130 -9.03 -13.22 7.86
N ARG A 131 -8.05 -14.12 7.76
CA ARG A 131 -6.67 -13.84 8.18
C ARG A 131 -5.86 -13.47 6.96
N ARG A 132 -5.14 -12.36 7.04
CA ARG A 132 -4.25 -11.90 5.98
C ARG A 132 -2.83 -11.74 6.50
N LYS A 133 -1.92 -11.71 5.55
CA LYS A 133 -0.50 -11.54 5.82
C LYS A 133 0.07 -10.53 4.84
N VAL A 134 0.77 -9.56 5.38
CA VAL A 134 1.59 -8.62 4.62
C VAL A 134 3.05 -8.89 4.97
N THR A 135 3.88 -8.91 3.94
CA THR A 135 5.32 -9.04 4.07
C THR A 135 5.95 -7.69 3.76
N LEU A 136 6.70 -7.14 4.70
CA LEU A 136 7.34 -5.83 4.59
C LEU A 136 8.85 -5.98 4.61
N ARG A 137 9.53 -5.25 3.75
CA ARG A 137 10.98 -5.08 3.76
C ARG A 137 11.28 -3.62 4.06
N MET A 138 11.89 -3.36 5.20
CA MET A 138 12.15 -2.04 5.75
C MET A 138 13.64 -1.88 6.04
N ARG A 139 14.10 -0.63 6.20
CA ARG A 139 15.46 -0.30 6.59
C ARG A 139 15.67 -0.56 8.07
N ASN A 140 14.68 -0.18 8.90
CA ASN A 140 14.73 -0.25 10.36
C ASN A 140 13.70 -1.26 10.94
N PRO A 141 13.81 -2.57 10.63
CA PRO A 141 12.84 -3.56 11.09
C PRO A 141 12.83 -3.73 12.62
N GLY A 142 13.96 -3.48 13.28
CA GLY A 142 14.07 -3.57 14.73
C GLY A 142 13.31 -2.48 15.47
N GLU A 143 13.31 -1.25 14.97
CA GLU A 143 12.55 -0.13 15.53
C GLU A 143 11.05 -0.33 15.30
N PHE A 144 10.67 -0.78 14.11
CA PHE A 144 9.29 -1.14 13.80
C PHE A 144 8.74 -2.20 14.76
N LEU A 145 9.50 -3.26 15.01
CA LEU A 145 9.09 -4.32 15.94
C LEU A 145 8.98 -3.82 17.38
N ARG A 146 9.88 -2.94 17.81
CA ARG A 146 9.81 -2.32 19.15
C ARG A 146 8.60 -1.42 19.27
N ALA A 147 8.32 -0.58 18.27
CA ALA A 147 7.16 0.29 18.23
C ALA A 147 5.85 -0.51 18.31
N LEU A 148 5.72 -1.58 17.53
CA LEU A 148 4.53 -2.44 17.57
C LEU A 148 4.35 -3.15 18.92
N LYS A 149 5.41 -3.77 19.45
CA LYS A 149 5.32 -4.50 20.72
C LYS A 149 5.05 -3.58 21.91
N GLY A 150 5.65 -2.37 21.91
CA GLY A 150 5.43 -1.39 22.95
C GLY A 150 3.96 -0.94 23.04
N GLN A 151 3.29 -0.83 21.91
CA GLN A 151 1.88 -0.44 21.88
C GLN A 151 0.93 -1.61 22.18
N THR A 152 1.25 -2.84 21.75
CA THR A 152 0.41 -4.01 22.02
C THR A 152 0.40 -4.38 23.51
N ASN A 153 1.47 -4.11 24.24
CA ASN A 153 1.54 -4.38 25.68
C ASN A 153 0.81 -3.33 26.53
N SER A 154 0.72 -2.07 26.06
CA SER A 154 0.03 -1.00 26.78
C SER A 154 -1.50 -1.06 26.70
N GLU A 155 -2.06 -1.89 25.81
CA GLU A 155 -3.52 -2.12 25.74
C GLU A 155 -4.00 -3.30 26.64
N GLN A 156 -3.08 -4.02 27.28
CA GLN A 156 -3.39 -5.18 28.14
C GLN A 156 -3.30 -4.87 29.64
N GLU A 157 -2.91 -3.65 30.03
CA GLU A 157 -2.96 -3.14 31.40
C GLU A 157 -4.18 -2.25 31.62
#